data_e004da68910519cf7e205196f6a581c3
#
_entry.id   e004da68910519cf7e205196f6a581c3
#
_cell.length_a   1.000
_cell.length_b   1.000
_cell.length_c   1.000
_cell.angle_alpha   90.00
_cell.angle_beta   90.00
_cell.angle_gamma   90.00
#
_symmetry.space_group_name_H-M   'P 1'
#
loop_
_entity.id
_entity.type
_entity.pdbx_description
1 polymer ?
#
loop_
_entity_poly.entity_id
_entity_poly.type
_entity_poly.pdbx_seq_one_letter_code
_entity_poly.pdbx_strand_id
1 'polypeptide(L)'
;MRLEFRAAALDDADSVAEVYLRSRKELVACAPLAHSDDDVRGWVRRRLIPAGGTTVAVVDGLVVGLLAISRGQDCGWIEQLYLLPGWIGCGLGAQLLEIARGELASPIRLYCFQCNERARRFYERHGFRAIRFSDGAGNEEKCPDVLYEAASPSASPRRPA
;
A
#
# COMPACT_ATOMS: atom_id res chain seq x y z
N MET A 1 8.86 -18.52 13.96
CA MET A 1 8.21 -17.26 13.54
C MET A 1 6.87 -17.59 12.91
N ARG A 2 5.81 -17.05 13.46
CA ARG A 2 4.46 -17.27 12.95
C ARG A 2 4.00 -16.02 12.20
N LEU A 3 3.86 -16.16 10.89
CA LEU A 3 3.34 -15.12 10.00
C LEU A 3 1.86 -15.39 9.68
N GLU A 4 1.04 -14.37 9.78
CA GLU A 4 -0.38 -14.42 9.47
C GLU A 4 -0.78 -13.17 8.67
N PHE A 5 -1.62 -13.35 7.66
CA PHE A 5 -2.31 -12.25 6.98
C PHE A 5 -3.80 -12.39 7.27
N ARG A 6 -4.41 -11.33 7.76
CA ARG A 6 -5.83 -11.32 8.08
C ARG A 6 -6.44 -9.94 7.92
N ALA A 7 -7.76 -9.89 7.85
CA ALA A 7 -8.47 -8.60 7.86
C ALA A 7 -8.16 -7.83 9.15
N ALA A 8 -7.97 -6.52 9.02
CA ALA A 8 -7.82 -5.65 10.17
C ALA A 8 -9.12 -5.55 10.95
N ALA A 9 -9.04 -5.66 12.28
CA ALA A 9 -10.14 -5.40 13.20
C ALA A 9 -9.95 -4.04 13.88
N LEU A 10 -11.00 -3.52 14.50
CA LEU A 10 -10.92 -2.22 15.18
C LEU A 10 -9.86 -2.22 16.31
N ASP A 11 -9.64 -3.36 16.95
CA ASP A 11 -8.60 -3.52 17.96
C ASP A 11 -7.18 -3.35 17.40
N ASP A 12 -7.00 -3.47 16.10
CA ASP A 12 -5.70 -3.25 15.43
C ASP A 12 -5.42 -1.76 15.15
N ALA A 13 -6.35 -0.86 15.41
CA ALA A 13 -6.27 0.52 14.94
C ALA A 13 -4.99 1.24 15.37
N ASP A 14 -4.57 1.07 16.62
CA ASP A 14 -3.35 1.71 17.12
C ASP A 14 -2.10 1.14 16.45
N SER A 15 -2.06 -0.17 16.27
CA SER A 15 -0.94 -0.85 15.59
C SER A 15 -0.87 -0.50 14.11
N VAL A 16 -2.02 -0.44 13.43
CA VAL A 16 -2.08 -0.02 12.01
C VAL A 16 -1.60 1.42 11.86
N ALA A 17 -2.05 2.32 12.73
CA ALA A 17 -1.59 3.72 12.73
C ALA A 17 -0.07 3.81 12.97
N GLU A 18 0.48 2.98 13.86
CA GLU A 18 1.91 2.94 14.13
C GLU A 18 2.71 2.50 12.89
N VAL A 19 2.26 1.46 12.18
CA VAL A 19 2.89 1.03 10.92
C VAL A 19 2.87 2.17 9.90
N TYR A 20 1.72 2.80 9.72
CA TYR A 20 1.56 3.93 8.79
C TYR A 20 2.50 5.09 9.13
N LEU A 21 2.45 5.55 10.37
CA LEU A 21 3.23 6.72 10.82
C LEU A 21 4.74 6.47 10.75
N ARG A 22 5.20 5.33 11.24
CA ARG A 22 6.63 5.01 11.22
C ARG A 22 7.14 4.83 9.80
N SER A 23 6.40 4.13 8.96
CA SER A 23 6.77 3.97 7.55
C SER A 23 6.88 5.32 6.84
N ARG A 24 5.90 6.20 7.01
CA ARG A 24 5.90 7.52 6.38
C ARG A 24 7.03 8.40 6.88
N LYS A 25 7.28 8.43 8.18
CA LYS A 25 8.30 9.28 8.78
C LYS A 25 9.72 8.78 8.52
N GLU A 26 9.94 7.48 8.60
CA GLU A 26 11.27 6.90 8.52
C GLU A 26 11.69 6.51 7.10
N LEU A 27 10.75 6.06 6.26
CA LEU A 27 11.04 5.58 4.91
C LEU A 27 10.67 6.55 3.80
N VAL A 28 9.73 7.47 4.06
CA VAL A 28 9.22 8.42 3.06
C VAL A 28 9.32 9.86 3.59
N ALA A 29 10.44 10.18 4.25
CA ALA A 29 10.68 11.49 4.83
C ALA A 29 10.74 12.61 3.77
N CYS A 30 11.01 12.26 2.51
CA CYS A 30 11.01 13.20 1.39
C CYS A 30 9.61 13.74 1.03
N ALA A 31 8.55 13.07 1.48
CA ALA A 31 7.16 13.51 1.32
C ALA A 31 6.49 13.58 2.70
N PRO A 32 6.69 14.66 3.47
CA PRO A 32 6.18 14.76 4.83
C PRO A 32 4.66 14.62 4.89
N LEU A 33 4.17 14.05 5.99
CA LEU A 33 2.75 13.90 6.24
C LEU A 33 2.05 15.27 6.30
N ALA A 34 0.87 15.36 5.67
CA ALA A 34 0.03 16.57 5.69
C ALA A 34 -0.81 16.69 6.97
N HIS A 35 -0.94 15.62 7.75
CA HIS A 35 -1.78 15.54 8.94
C HIS A 35 -0.97 15.21 10.18
N SER A 36 -1.47 15.61 11.36
CA SER A 36 -0.88 15.26 12.64
C SER A 36 -1.01 13.76 12.95
N ASP A 37 -0.20 13.27 13.89
CA ASP A 37 -0.29 11.88 14.35
C ASP A 37 -1.69 11.55 14.89
N ASP A 38 -2.30 12.47 15.65
CA ASP A 38 -3.64 12.26 16.18
C ASP A 38 -4.70 12.20 15.08
N ASP A 39 -4.58 13.02 14.05
CA ASP A 39 -5.47 12.97 12.88
C ASP A 39 -5.35 11.64 12.15
N VAL A 40 -4.13 11.16 11.97
CA VAL A 40 -3.88 9.84 11.35
C VAL A 40 -4.49 8.73 12.19
N ARG A 41 -4.28 8.73 13.50
CA ARG A 41 -4.85 7.73 14.41
C ARG A 41 -6.38 7.74 14.37
N GLY A 42 -6.97 8.91 14.34
CA GLY A 42 -8.43 9.08 14.20
C GLY A 42 -8.95 8.60 12.85
N TRP A 43 -8.26 8.90 11.77
CA TRP A 43 -8.60 8.44 10.43
C TRP A 43 -8.55 6.91 10.31
N VAL A 44 -7.50 6.28 10.84
CA VAL A 44 -7.38 4.80 10.83
C VAL A 44 -8.58 4.16 11.54
N ARG A 45 -8.93 4.66 12.72
CA ARG A 45 -10.00 4.10 13.56
C ARG A 45 -11.39 4.36 13.00
N ARG A 46 -11.64 5.55 12.47
CA ARG A 46 -12.99 5.98 12.07
C ARG A 46 -13.28 5.81 10.59
N ARG A 47 -12.26 5.68 9.75
CA ARG A 47 -12.42 5.63 8.30
C ARG A 47 -11.78 4.41 7.66
N LEU A 48 -10.47 4.23 7.84
CA LEU A 48 -9.72 3.20 7.12
C LEU A 48 -10.21 1.79 7.45
N ILE A 49 -10.22 1.41 8.72
CA ILE A 49 -10.63 0.07 9.14
C ILE A 49 -12.13 -0.16 8.91
N PRO A 50 -13.04 0.76 9.30
CA PRO A 50 -14.47 0.57 9.04
C PRO A 50 -14.86 0.45 7.57
N ALA A 51 -14.10 1.06 6.65
CA ALA A 51 -14.37 0.97 5.21
C ALA A 51 -14.20 -0.46 4.66
N GLY A 52 -13.49 -1.34 5.38
CA GLY A 52 -13.11 -2.66 4.87
C GLY A 52 -11.94 -2.59 3.88
N GLY A 53 -11.48 -3.75 3.43
CA GLY A 53 -10.38 -3.81 2.45
C GLY A 53 -9.00 -3.64 3.05
N THR A 54 -8.85 -3.58 4.37
CA THR A 54 -7.56 -3.51 5.04
C THR A 54 -7.14 -4.86 5.56
N THR A 55 -5.97 -5.32 5.12
CA THR A 55 -5.30 -6.54 5.57
C THR A 55 -4.08 -6.17 6.39
N VAL A 56 -3.85 -6.85 7.49
CA VAL A 56 -2.64 -6.71 8.30
C VAL A 56 -1.74 -7.93 8.15
N ALA A 57 -0.43 -7.68 8.13
CA ALA A 57 0.60 -8.70 8.28
C ALA A 57 1.00 -8.76 9.76
N VAL A 58 0.85 -9.93 10.37
CA VAL A 58 1.11 -10.14 11.79
C VAL A 58 2.22 -11.18 11.95
N VAL A 59 3.26 -10.83 12.68
CA VAL A 59 4.36 -11.75 13.00
C VAL A 59 4.44 -11.90 14.50
N ASP A 60 4.28 -13.14 14.99
CA ASP A 60 4.29 -13.46 16.41
C ASP A 60 3.40 -12.53 17.25
N GLY A 61 2.21 -12.20 16.74
CA GLY A 61 1.25 -11.33 17.40
C GLY A 61 1.47 -9.82 17.19
N LEU A 62 2.54 -9.41 16.52
CA LEU A 62 2.84 -8.01 16.23
C LEU A 62 2.40 -7.65 14.82
N VAL A 63 1.61 -6.59 14.67
CA VAL A 63 1.27 -6.03 13.36
C VAL A 63 2.51 -5.31 12.79
N VAL A 64 3.01 -5.81 11.67
CA VAL A 64 4.25 -5.31 11.04
C VAL A 64 4.02 -4.71 9.65
N GLY A 65 2.84 -4.89 9.10
CA GLY A 65 2.49 -4.36 7.78
C GLY A 65 1.01 -4.19 7.59
N LEU A 66 0.65 -3.37 6.61
CA LEU A 66 -0.73 -3.16 6.20
C LEU A 66 -0.86 -3.02 4.69
N LEU A 67 -1.99 -3.50 4.19
CA LEU A 67 -2.47 -3.31 2.82
C LEU A 67 -3.90 -2.80 2.90
N ALA A 68 -4.20 -1.69 2.24
CA ALA A 68 -5.57 -1.22 2.07
C ALA A 68 -5.90 -1.13 0.59
N ILE A 69 -6.99 -1.77 0.20
CA ILE A 69 -7.46 -1.81 -1.18
C ILE A 69 -8.87 -1.23 -1.30
N SER A 70 -9.20 -0.76 -2.49
CA SER A 70 -10.56 -0.36 -2.84
C SER A 70 -10.87 -0.73 -4.27
N ARG A 71 -12.18 -0.77 -4.61
CA ARG A 71 -12.65 -1.12 -5.95
C ARG A 71 -13.27 0.11 -6.59
N GLY A 72 -12.65 0.56 -7.70
CA GLY A 72 -13.20 1.60 -8.56
C GLY A 72 -14.07 1.01 -9.67
N GLN A 73 -14.64 1.87 -10.52
CA GLN A 73 -15.48 1.43 -11.65
C GLN A 73 -14.65 0.66 -12.68
N ASP A 74 -13.48 1.16 -13.05
CA ASP A 74 -12.67 0.67 -14.16
C ASP A 74 -11.38 -0.02 -13.71
N CYS A 75 -11.05 0.03 -12.43
CA CYS A 75 -9.81 -0.52 -11.91
C CYS A 75 -9.91 -0.83 -10.41
N GLY A 76 -9.01 -1.69 -9.94
CA GLY A 76 -8.74 -1.86 -8.51
C GLY A 76 -7.68 -0.88 -8.04
N TRP A 77 -7.73 -0.51 -6.77
CA TRP A 77 -6.79 0.42 -6.17
C TRP A 77 -6.05 -0.18 -4.99
N ILE A 78 -4.74 -0.03 -4.96
CA ILE A 78 -3.96 -0.16 -3.74
C ILE A 78 -3.83 1.23 -3.14
N GLU A 79 -4.56 1.47 -2.06
CA GLU A 79 -4.60 2.77 -1.39
C GLU A 79 -3.44 2.94 -0.42
N GLN A 80 -3.07 1.88 0.29
CA GLN A 80 -1.99 1.87 1.26
C GLN A 80 -1.25 0.53 1.19
N LEU A 81 0.07 0.57 1.23
CA LEU A 81 0.92 -0.59 1.38
C LEU A 81 2.17 -0.17 2.14
N TYR A 82 2.26 -0.54 3.40
CA TYR A 82 3.34 -0.14 4.29
C TYR A 82 3.82 -1.30 5.15
N LEU A 83 5.10 -1.29 5.46
CA LEU A 83 5.74 -2.19 6.42
C LEU A 83 6.47 -1.36 7.47
N LEU A 84 6.56 -1.86 8.69
CA LEU A 84 7.49 -1.30 9.66
C LEU A 84 8.91 -1.34 9.09
N PRO A 85 9.74 -0.32 9.35
CA PRO A 85 11.09 -0.23 8.75
C PRO A 85 11.95 -1.48 8.92
N GLY A 86 11.90 -2.13 10.06
CA GLY A 86 12.65 -3.36 10.35
C GLY A 86 12.20 -4.59 9.55
N TRP A 87 11.10 -4.49 8.82
CA TRP A 87 10.51 -5.60 8.05
C TRP A 87 10.61 -5.40 6.54
N ILE A 88 11.32 -4.39 6.11
CA ILE A 88 11.62 -4.16 4.70
C ILE A 88 12.63 -5.20 4.20
N GLY A 89 12.41 -5.70 2.99
CA GLY A 89 13.36 -6.61 2.33
C GLY A 89 13.26 -8.07 2.74
N CYS A 90 12.23 -8.45 3.50
CA CYS A 90 12.02 -9.85 3.91
C CYS A 90 10.86 -10.55 3.17
N GLY A 91 10.38 -9.97 2.07
CA GLY A 91 9.36 -10.57 1.20
C GLY A 91 7.91 -10.31 1.59
N LEU A 92 7.64 -9.61 2.70
CA LEU A 92 6.27 -9.33 3.14
C LEU A 92 5.52 -8.40 2.17
N GLY A 93 6.21 -7.41 1.61
CA GLY A 93 5.62 -6.51 0.62
C GLY A 93 5.12 -7.25 -0.61
N ALA A 94 5.90 -8.21 -1.12
CA ALA A 94 5.51 -9.05 -2.25
C ALA A 94 4.29 -9.91 -1.93
N GLN A 95 4.22 -10.47 -0.73
CA GLN A 95 3.07 -11.29 -0.30
C GLN A 95 1.80 -10.45 -0.15
N LEU A 96 1.89 -9.24 0.42
CA LEU A 96 0.76 -8.32 0.50
C LEU A 96 0.29 -7.90 -0.91
N LEU A 97 1.23 -7.68 -1.83
CA LEU A 97 0.90 -7.35 -3.22
C LEU A 97 0.16 -8.51 -3.92
N GLU A 98 0.55 -9.76 -3.67
CA GLU A 98 -0.16 -10.93 -4.20
C GLU A 98 -1.57 -11.06 -3.62
N ILE A 99 -1.79 -10.69 -2.35
CA ILE A 99 -3.13 -10.61 -1.77
C ILE A 99 -3.98 -9.57 -2.53
N ALA A 100 -3.44 -8.40 -2.79
CA ALA A 100 -4.13 -7.38 -3.57
C ALA A 100 -4.50 -7.88 -4.97
N ARG A 101 -3.59 -8.57 -5.65
CA ARG A 101 -3.84 -9.17 -6.97
C ARG A 101 -4.91 -10.23 -6.95
N GLY A 102 -5.00 -10.99 -5.88
CA GLY A 102 -6.05 -12.02 -5.72
C GLY A 102 -7.45 -11.43 -5.52
N GLU A 103 -7.53 -10.24 -4.94
CA GLU A 103 -8.81 -9.61 -4.59
C GLU A 103 -9.29 -8.55 -5.57
N LEU A 104 -8.39 -7.92 -6.31
CA LEU A 104 -8.71 -6.82 -7.22
C LEU A 104 -8.81 -7.28 -8.66
N ALA A 105 -9.82 -6.75 -9.37
CA ALA A 105 -9.90 -6.91 -10.82
C ALA A 105 -8.87 -6.01 -11.52
N SER A 106 -8.35 -6.50 -12.65
CA SER A 106 -7.41 -5.77 -13.51
C SER A 106 -8.12 -4.63 -14.28
N PRO A 107 -7.45 -3.50 -14.53
CA PRO A 107 -6.10 -3.18 -14.08
C PRO A 107 -6.05 -2.75 -12.61
N ILE A 108 -4.89 -2.87 -11.99
CA ILE A 108 -4.65 -2.41 -10.62
C ILE A 108 -3.81 -1.14 -10.69
N ARG A 109 -4.22 -0.12 -9.96
CA ARG A 109 -3.54 1.19 -9.91
C ARG A 109 -3.14 1.58 -8.50
N LEU A 110 -2.11 2.39 -8.42
CA LEU A 110 -1.65 3.01 -7.18
C LEU A 110 -0.91 4.30 -7.46
N TYR A 111 -0.88 5.18 -6.47
CA TYR A 111 -0.01 6.36 -6.48
C TYR A 111 1.21 6.13 -5.61
N CYS A 112 2.35 6.63 -6.06
CA CYS A 112 3.62 6.58 -5.33
C CYS A 112 4.32 7.93 -5.49
N PHE A 113 4.89 8.46 -4.41
CA PHE A 113 5.67 9.69 -4.51
C PHE A 113 6.92 9.46 -5.37
N GLN A 114 7.22 10.41 -6.24
CA GLN A 114 8.39 10.30 -7.14
C GLN A 114 9.69 10.16 -6.35
N CYS A 115 9.80 10.81 -5.20
CA CYS A 115 10.99 10.75 -4.35
C CYS A 115 11.14 9.40 -3.59
N ASN A 116 10.09 8.59 -3.54
CA ASN A 116 10.15 7.27 -2.90
C ASN A 116 10.71 6.22 -3.88
N GLU A 117 12.00 6.31 -4.15
CA GLU A 117 12.66 5.46 -5.14
C GLU A 117 12.62 3.97 -4.81
N ARG A 118 12.68 3.63 -3.53
CA ARG A 118 12.58 2.23 -3.08
C ARG A 118 11.24 1.62 -3.46
N ALA A 119 10.14 2.30 -3.17
CA ALA A 119 8.80 1.83 -3.52
C ALA A 119 8.61 1.78 -5.03
N ARG A 120 9.11 2.79 -5.76
CA ARG A 120 9.05 2.79 -7.22
C ARG A 120 9.73 1.58 -7.82
N ARG A 121 10.95 1.26 -7.40
CA ARG A 121 11.68 0.06 -7.83
C ARG A 121 10.95 -1.23 -7.47
N PHE A 122 10.36 -1.27 -6.28
CA PHE A 122 9.56 -2.42 -5.85
C PHE A 122 8.37 -2.66 -6.78
N TYR A 123 7.56 -1.63 -7.07
CA TYR A 123 6.41 -1.76 -7.96
C TYR A 123 6.82 -2.11 -9.38
N GLU A 124 7.85 -1.49 -9.91
CA GLU A 124 8.36 -1.76 -11.25
C GLU A 124 8.85 -3.22 -11.40
N ARG A 125 9.54 -3.76 -10.39
CA ARG A 125 9.92 -5.19 -10.38
C ARG A 125 8.73 -6.14 -10.35
N HIS A 126 7.59 -5.69 -9.85
CA HIS A 126 6.37 -6.50 -9.75
C HIS A 126 5.36 -6.23 -10.87
N GLY A 127 5.82 -5.63 -11.97
CA GLY A 127 5.03 -5.50 -13.19
C GLY A 127 4.17 -4.24 -13.27
N PHE A 128 4.34 -3.29 -12.36
CA PHE A 128 3.69 -1.99 -12.47
C PHE A 128 4.47 -1.05 -13.38
N ARG A 129 3.75 -0.27 -14.19
CA ARG A 129 4.30 0.75 -15.08
C ARG A 129 3.82 2.13 -14.68
N ALA A 130 4.72 3.11 -14.73
CA ALA A 130 4.33 4.51 -14.61
C ALA A 130 3.51 4.93 -15.83
N ILE A 131 2.27 5.38 -15.62
CA ILE A 131 1.39 5.84 -16.70
C ILE A 131 1.16 7.35 -16.67
N ARG A 132 1.43 8.00 -15.55
CA ARG A 132 1.32 9.46 -15.44
C ARG A 132 2.18 9.98 -14.30
N PHE A 133 2.92 11.06 -14.57
CA PHE A 133 3.66 11.82 -13.57
C PHE A 133 2.92 13.11 -13.26
N SER A 134 2.84 13.52 -12.01
CA SER A 134 2.27 14.80 -11.60
C SER A 134 3.24 15.60 -10.75
N ASP A 135 3.05 16.91 -10.71
CA ASP A 135 3.84 17.82 -9.88
C ASP A 135 3.39 17.86 -8.42
N GLY A 136 2.34 17.09 -8.09
CA GLY A 136 1.81 17.01 -6.74
C GLY A 136 0.83 18.12 -6.36
N ALA A 137 0.51 19.03 -7.24
CA ALA A 137 -0.41 20.14 -6.94
C ALA A 137 -1.80 19.65 -6.50
N GLY A 138 -2.22 18.46 -6.96
CA GLY A 138 -3.51 17.87 -6.66
C GLY A 138 -3.55 16.96 -5.42
N ASN A 139 -2.41 16.65 -4.78
CA ASN A 139 -2.38 15.81 -3.59
C ASN A 139 -2.20 16.63 -2.31
N GLU A 140 -2.52 16.01 -1.17
CA GLU A 140 -2.48 16.69 0.14
C GLU A 140 -1.06 17.11 0.55
N GLU A 141 -0.07 16.29 0.25
CA GLU A 141 1.33 16.52 0.61
C GLU A 141 2.00 17.56 -0.27
N LYS A 142 1.36 17.95 -1.40
CA LYS A 142 1.96 18.84 -2.42
C LYS A 142 3.33 18.36 -2.88
N CYS A 143 3.46 17.04 -3.03
CA CYS A 143 4.69 16.38 -3.42
C CYS A 143 4.48 15.62 -4.73
N PRO A 144 5.41 15.73 -5.71
CA PRO A 144 5.29 15.03 -6.98
C PRO A 144 5.05 13.53 -6.82
N ASP A 145 4.09 13.00 -7.57
CA ASP A 145 3.73 11.58 -7.54
C ASP A 145 3.71 10.94 -8.93
N VAL A 146 3.55 9.63 -8.93
CA VAL A 146 3.45 8.80 -10.13
C VAL A 146 2.21 7.91 -9.99
N LEU A 147 1.40 7.87 -11.03
CA LEU A 147 0.34 6.86 -11.16
C LEU A 147 0.92 5.62 -11.82
N TYR A 148 0.88 4.50 -11.10
CA TYR A 148 1.29 3.20 -11.59
C TYR A 148 0.10 2.32 -11.93
N GLU A 149 0.27 1.45 -12.92
CA GLU A 149 -0.74 0.50 -13.34
C GLU A 149 -0.12 -0.86 -13.64
N ALA A 150 -0.80 -1.92 -13.23
CA ALA A 150 -0.45 -3.29 -13.58
C ALA A 150 -1.67 -4.04 -14.09
N ALA A 151 -1.45 -4.88 -15.13
CA ALA A 151 -2.42 -5.86 -15.55
C ALA A 151 -2.40 -7.07 -14.59
N SER A 152 -3.51 -7.82 -14.56
CA SER A 152 -3.56 -9.06 -13.78
C SER A 152 -2.61 -10.13 -14.35
N PRO A 153 -1.96 -10.97 -13.51
CA PRO A 153 -1.12 -12.08 -13.97
C PRO A 153 -1.83 -13.08 -14.87
N SER A 154 -3.16 -13.19 -14.79
CA SER A 154 -3.95 -14.08 -15.67
C SER A 154 -4.02 -13.64 -17.12
N ALA A 155 -3.46 -12.45 -17.46
CA ALA A 155 -3.37 -11.93 -18.83
C ALA A 155 -2.07 -12.34 -19.55
N SER A 156 -1.38 -13.39 -19.11
CA SER A 156 -0.26 -13.97 -19.88
C SER A 156 -0.77 -14.38 -21.26
N PRO A 157 -0.14 -13.94 -22.35
CA PRO A 157 -0.55 -14.39 -23.68
C PRO A 157 -0.42 -15.91 -23.73
N ARG A 158 -1.52 -16.58 -24.09
CA ARG A 158 -1.45 -18.00 -24.42
C ARG A 158 -0.42 -18.15 -25.53
N ARG A 159 0.63 -18.92 -25.29
CA ARG A 159 1.52 -19.32 -26.39
C ARG A 159 0.64 -19.95 -27.45
N PRO A 160 0.75 -19.51 -28.70
CA PRO A 160 0.08 -20.22 -29.77
C PRO A 160 0.55 -21.67 -29.76
N ALA A 161 -0.40 -22.57 -29.83
CA ALA A 161 -0.11 -23.98 -29.91
C ALA A 161 0.66 -24.29 -31.19
#